data_fdcd07308c03f58e14f742faa897c52a
#
_entry.id   fdcd07308c03f58e14f742faa897c52a
#
_cell.length_a   1.000
_cell.length_b   1.000
_cell.length_c   1.000
_cell.angle_alpha   90.00
_cell.angle_beta   90.00
_cell.angle_gamma   90.00
#
_symmetry.space_group_name_H-M   'P 1'
#
loop_
_entity.id
_entity.type
_entity.pdbx_description
1 polymer ?
#
loop_
_entity_poly.entity_id
_entity_poly.type
_entity_poly.pdbx_seq_one_letter_code
_entity_poly.pdbx_strand_id
1 'polypeptide(L)'
;MKVAGYRNSLPGKVLREVHLATLSLQLRRDPPGESVHPAGLATHLLCIHHESSDGKVTLEAANESSEQPIIAGRSLLIPARTPFAWGWSSALSTTCVLVPTDQVANALADHPLANREEVTLRAYHDLHDERLVWLTRELRGEVGSTAPGSRRLVDALASALIAQLASRHARRSAPFSKDEGLSVLAVARVHDFLMARLGQGLSLSAIAAIAELSPYHFARRFRAATGMSPWQYLVQLRLERGRELVLNRHDLTIAQIAETLGFADAAHFGRAFAARFGSAPGQMRRK
;
A
#
# COMPACT_ATOMS: atom_id res chain seq x y z
N MET A 1 -22.74 4.58 -10.05
CA MET A 1 -22.00 3.38 -10.45
C MET A 1 -20.85 3.22 -9.43
N LYS A 2 -20.98 2.27 -8.48
CA LYS A 2 -19.98 2.08 -7.42
C LYS A 2 -18.70 1.52 -8.05
N VAL A 3 -17.63 2.29 -8.03
CA VAL A 3 -16.28 1.82 -8.35
C VAL A 3 -15.94 0.74 -7.33
N ALA A 4 -15.81 -0.51 -7.79
CA ALA A 4 -15.43 -1.64 -6.96
C ALA A 4 -14.08 -1.35 -6.33
N GLY A 5 -14.08 -1.24 -4.99
CA GLY A 5 -12.95 -0.74 -4.22
C GLY A 5 -11.70 -1.58 -4.40
N TYR A 6 -10.62 -0.90 -4.70
CA TYR A 6 -9.30 -1.30 -4.26
C TYR A 6 -9.38 -1.54 -2.75
N ARG A 7 -9.35 -2.80 -2.33
CA ARG A 7 -9.15 -3.08 -0.92
C ARG A 7 -7.71 -2.68 -0.60
N ASN A 8 -7.54 -1.53 0.04
CA ASN A 8 -6.33 -1.12 0.76
C ASN A 8 -6.13 -2.06 1.98
N SER A 9 -6.10 -3.37 1.75
CA SER A 9 -5.97 -4.34 2.82
C SER A 9 -4.49 -4.58 3.08
N LEU A 10 -3.98 -3.92 4.08
CA LEU A 10 -2.75 -4.35 4.73
C LEU A 10 -3.00 -5.76 5.31
N PRO A 11 -2.05 -6.72 5.23
CA PRO A 11 -2.21 -8.05 5.80
C PRO A 11 -2.28 -8.00 7.32
N GLY A 12 -2.85 -9.04 7.92
CA GLY A 12 -2.96 -9.21 9.36
C GLY A 12 -4.39 -9.01 9.89
N LYS A 13 -4.53 -9.00 11.21
CA LYS A 13 -5.83 -8.92 11.87
C LYS A 13 -6.20 -7.46 12.17
N VAL A 14 -7.13 -6.92 11.40
CA VAL A 14 -7.79 -5.64 11.74
C VAL A 14 -8.72 -5.90 12.93
N LEU A 15 -8.43 -5.27 14.06
CA LEU A 15 -9.26 -5.34 15.26
C LEU A 15 -10.46 -4.40 15.14
N ARG A 16 -10.23 -3.23 14.55
CA ARG A 16 -11.25 -2.21 14.31
C ARG A 16 -10.86 -1.36 13.11
N GLU A 17 -11.82 -1.09 12.26
CA GLU A 17 -11.68 -0.14 11.14
C GLU A 17 -12.76 0.93 11.25
N VAL A 18 -12.36 2.18 11.04
CA VAL A 18 -13.26 3.33 11.07
C VAL A 18 -12.97 4.20 9.86
N HIS A 19 -14.02 4.48 9.10
CA HIS A 19 -13.99 5.38 7.98
C HIS A 19 -14.56 6.73 8.40
N LEU A 20 -13.70 7.76 8.40
CA LEU A 20 -14.09 9.15 8.56
C LEU A 20 -14.24 9.82 7.19
N ALA A 21 -14.79 11.02 7.16
CA ALA A 21 -14.95 11.75 5.91
C ALA A 21 -13.60 12.05 5.20
N THR A 22 -12.53 12.23 5.98
CA THR A 22 -11.23 12.69 5.51
C THR A 22 -10.11 11.66 5.55
N LEU A 23 -10.27 10.58 6.32
CA LEU A 23 -9.28 9.51 6.44
C LEU A 23 -9.92 8.21 6.94
N SER A 24 -9.18 7.10 6.85
CA SER A 24 -9.56 5.84 7.49
C SER A 24 -8.53 5.44 8.55
N LEU A 25 -9.01 4.86 9.64
CA LEU A 25 -8.21 4.41 10.77
C LEU A 25 -8.36 2.90 10.91
N GLN A 26 -7.26 2.16 10.98
CA GLN A 26 -7.24 0.73 11.26
C GLN A 26 -6.42 0.46 12.53
N LEU A 27 -7.06 -0.09 13.54
CA LEU A 27 -6.40 -0.66 14.71
C LEU A 27 -6.05 -2.10 14.41
N ARG A 28 -4.78 -2.46 14.57
CA ARG A 28 -4.27 -3.74 14.09
C ARG A 28 -3.46 -4.44 15.16
N ARG A 29 -3.53 -5.77 15.13
CA ARG A 29 -2.59 -6.64 15.85
C ARG A 29 -2.19 -7.76 14.90
N ASP A 30 -0.96 -7.70 14.45
CA ASP A 30 -0.43 -8.57 13.42
C ASP A 30 0.58 -9.55 14.04
N PRO A 31 0.44 -10.88 13.84
CA PRO A 31 1.50 -11.83 14.17
C PRO A 31 2.72 -11.56 13.27
N PRO A 32 3.91 -12.08 13.60
CA PRO A 32 5.08 -11.94 12.74
C PRO A 32 4.76 -12.28 11.29
N GLY A 33 5.27 -11.47 10.36
CA GLY A 33 4.92 -11.63 8.95
C GLY A 33 5.50 -10.56 8.04
N GLU A 34 5.04 -10.58 6.81
CA GLU A 34 5.43 -9.62 5.78
C GLU A 34 4.25 -9.20 4.90
N SER A 35 4.39 -8.05 4.27
CA SER A 35 3.45 -7.52 3.31
C SER A 35 4.17 -6.84 2.17
N VAL A 36 3.75 -7.10 0.94
CA VAL A 36 4.34 -6.49 -0.25
C VAL A 36 3.27 -5.78 -1.04
N HIS A 37 3.50 -4.51 -1.31
CA HIS A 37 2.62 -3.63 -2.05
C HIS A 37 3.36 -3.07 -3.29
N PRO A 38 3.41 -3.82 -4.37
CA PRO A 38 4.24 -3.49 -5.53
C PRO A 38 3.80 -2.23 -6.30
N ALA A 39 2.54 -1.82 -6.14
CA ALA A 39 2.02 -0.55 -6.68
C ALA A 39 1.86 0.53 -5.60
N GLY A 40 2.20 0.21 -4.35
CA GLY A 40 1.83 1.03 -3.22
C GLY A 40 0.31 1.01 -2.93
N LEU A 41 -0.13 1.87 -2.03
CA LEU A 41 -1.54 2.09 -1.73
C LEU A 41 -2.06 3.31 -2.49
N ALA A 42 -3.36 3.40 -2.74
CA ALA A 42 -3.98 4.58 -3.34
C ALA A 42 -3.97 5.80 -2.39
N THR A 43 -3.77 5.56 -1.10
CA THR A 43 -3.72 6.55 -0.02
C THR A 43 -2.31 6.65 0.55
N HIS A 44 -1.99 7.76 1.22
CA HIS A 44 -0.83 7.82 2.10
C HIS A 44 -1.07 6.93 3.32
N LEU A 45 -0.02 6.26 3.79
CA LEU A 45 -0.05 5.38 4.96
C LEU A 45 0.85 5.92 6.05
N LEU A 46 0.26 6.23 7.20
CA LEU A 46 0.98 6.46 8.45
C LEU A 46 0.71 5.29 9.39
N CYS A 47 1.73 4.56 9.82
CA CYS A 47 1.62 3.52 10.84
C CYS A 47 2.39 3.89 12.08
N ILE A 48 1.75 3.81 13.24
CA ILE A 48 2.33 4.12 14.54
C ILE A 48 2.32 2.86 15.40
N HIS A 49 3.47 2.52 15.97
CA HIS A 49 3.61 1.41 16.91
C HIS A 49 3.13 1.79 18.31
N HIS A 50 2.34 0.93 18.93
CA HIS A 50 1.81 1.17 20.29
C HIS A 50 2.61 0.52 21.39
N GLU A 51 3.29 -0.57 21.07
CA GLU A 51 4.03 -1.40 22.02
C GLU A 51 5.46 -1.58 21.49
N SER A 52 6.41 -1.60 22.40
CA SER A 52 7.78 -2.02 22.11
C SER A 52 7.90 -3.52 22.24
N SER A 53 8.75 -4.13 21.41
CA SER A 53 9.10 -5.54 21.51
C SER A 53 10.53 -5.78 21.05
N ASP A 54 11.07 -6.95 21.34
CA ASP A 54 12.43 -7.36 20.91
C ASP A 54 12.54 -7.61 19.40
N GLY A 55 11.43 -7.49 18.68
CA GLY A 55 11.39 -7.66 17.24
C GLY A 55 11.86 -6.44 16.46
N LYS A 56 11.96 -6.63 15.17
CA LYS A 56 12.36 -5.60 14.21
C LYS A 56 11.31 -5.46 13.12
N VAL A 57 11.21 -4.25 12.60
CA VAL A 57 10.49 -3.91 11.38
C VAL A 57 11.49 -3.73 10.26
N THR A 58 11.25 -4.40 9.14
CA THR A 58 11.97 -4.16 7.88
C THR A 58 11.04 -3.42 6.94
N LEU A 59 11.53 -2.36 6.32
CA LEU A 59 10.80 -1.59 5.32
C LEU A 59 11.69 -1.35 4.11
N GLU A 60 11.19 -1.77 2.96
CA GLU A 60 11.74 -1.41 1.65
C GLU A 60 10.74 -0.47 0.98
N ALA A 61 11.10 0.78 0.79
CA ALA A 61 10.24 1.77 0.13
C ALA A 61 11.09 2.87 -0.50
N ALA A 62 10.62 3.44 -1.61
CA ALA A 62 11.27 4.58 -2.27
C ALA A 62 12.77 4.35 -2.60
N ASN A 63 13.14 3.10 -2.97
CA ASN A 63 14.52 2.64 -3.24
C ASN A 63 15.46 2.63 -2.02
N GLU A 64 14.93 2.74 -0.83
CA GLU A 64 15.66 2.59 0.43
C GLU A 64 15.19 1.33 1.15
N SER A 65 16.10 0.68 1.87
CA SER A 65 15.83 -0.44 2.75
C SER A 65 16.30 -0.11 4.15
N SER A 66 15.50 -0.43 5.15
CA SER A 66 15.85 -0.20 6.54
C SER A 66 15.36 -1.34 7.42
N GLU A 67 16.08 -1.56 8.51
CA GLU A 67 15.67 -2.44 9.61
C GLU A 67 15.70 -1.62 10.90
N GLN A 68 14.60 -1.57 11.60
CA GLN A 68 14.44 -0.76 12.80
C GLN A 68 13.85 -1.60 13.95
N PRO A 69 14.20 -1.34 15.21
CA PRO A 69 13.56 -1.98 16.35
C PRO A 69 12.09 -1.55 16.47
N ILE A 70 11.25 -2.44 16.98
CA ILE A 70 9.85 -2.11 17.28
C ILE A 70 9.81 -1.33 18.59
N ILE A 71 9.62 -0.03 18.50
CA ILE A 71 9.56 0.89 19.65
C ILE A 71 8.23 1.63 19.64
N ALA A 72 7.56 1.68 20.78
CA ALA A 72 6.32 2.44 20.95
C ALA A 72 6.53 3.93 20.61
N GLY A 73 5.59 4.51 19.87
CA GLY A 73 5.66 5.90 19.40
C GLY A 73 6.50 6.12 18.15
N ARG A 74 7.26 5.12 17.69
CA ARG A 74 7.87 5.16 16.36
C ARG A 74 6.83 4.95 15.28
N SER A 75 7.06 5.54 14.14
CA SER A 75 6.14 5.46 13.02
C SER A 75 6.84 5.36 11.68
N LEU A 76 6.13 4.83 10.71
CA LEU A 76 6.53 4.88 9.31
C LEU A 76 5.50 5.70 8.52
N LEU A 77 5.97 6.42 7.53
CA LEU A 77 5.13 7.18 6.61
C LEU A 77 5.47 6.79 5.19
N ILE A 78 4.50 6.22 4.49
CA ILE A 78 4.62 5.80 3.11
C ILE A 78 3.69 6.65 2.25
N PRO A 79 4.22 7.42 1.29
CA PRO A 79 3.41 8.18 0.36
C PRO A 79 2.50 7.27 -0.47
N ALA A 80 1.36 7.81 -0.88
CA ALA A 80 0.47 7.11 -1.80
C ALA A 80 1.23 6.66 -3.06
N ARG A 81 0.87 5.49 -3.58
CA ARG A 81 1.42 4.92 -4.81
C ARG A 81 2.93 4.65 -4.78
N THR A 82 3.56 4.69 -3.60
CA THR A 82 4.94 4.27 -3.42
C THR A 82 4.98 2.76 -3.25
N PRO A 83 5.69 2.02 -4.11
CA PRO A 83 5.93 0.59 -3.89
C PRO A 83 6.64 0.37 -2.57
N PHE A 84 6.22 -0.64 -1.81
CA PHE A 84 6.90 -1.01 -0.57
C PHE A 84 6.72 -2.48 -0.22
N ALA A 85 7.69 -3.01 0.51
CA ALA A 85 7.60 -4.26 1.24
C ALA A 85 7.83 -3.97 2.73
N TRP A 86 7.02 -4.55 3.58
CA TRP A 86 7.03 -4.32 5.01
C TRP A 86 7.00 -5.67 5.74
N GLY A 87 8.03 -5.93 6.55
CA GLY A 87 8.16 -7.14 7.36
C GLY A 87 8.28 -6.83 8.85
N TRP A 88 7.88 -7.77 9.71
CA TRP A 88 8.04 -7.64 11.16
C TRP A 88 8.26 -9.00 11.79
N SER A 89 9.24 -9.08 12.69
CA SER A 89 9.72 -10.35 13.26
C SER A 89 9.05 -10.76 14.57
N SER A 90 8.27 -9.87 15.19
CA SER A 90 7.47 -10.16 16.38
C SER A 90 6.05 -9.61 16.23
N ALA A 91 5.16 -9.95 17.17
CA ALA A 91 3.79 -9.41 17.16
C ALA A 91 3.81 -7.88 17.16
N LEU A 92 3.03 -7.27 16.26
CA LEU A 92 2.99 -5.84 16.01
C LEU A 92 1.61 -5.27 16.34
N SER A 93 1.56 -4.30 17.27
CA SER A 93 0.36 -3.55 17.63
C SER A 93 0.46 -2.14 17.04
N THR A 94 -0.39 -1.83 16.06
CA THR A 94 -0.30 -0.56 15.32
C THR A 94 -1.65 0.12 15.14
N THR A 95 -1.59 1.44 14.96
CA THR A 95 -2.64 2.20 14.29
C THR A 95 -2.13 2.62 12.92
N CYS A 96 -2.82 2.16 11.88
CA CYS A 96 -2.60 2.60 10.52
C CYS A 96 -3.64 3.66 10.14
N VAL A 97 -3.17 4.83 9.73
CA VAL A 97 -3.98 5.94 9.23
C VAL A 97 -3.80 6.01 7.71
N LEU A 98 -4.89 5.86 6.99
CA LEU A 98 -4.95 5.91 5.54
C LEU A 98 -5.53 7.26 5.13
N VAL A 99 -4.71 8.13 4.52
CA VAL A 99 -5.07 9.49 4.13
C VAL A 99 -5.17 9.60 2.63
N PRO A 100 -6.35 9.92 2.06
CA PRO A 100 -6.51 10.18 0.63
C PRO A 100 -5.61 11.33 0.15
N THR A 101 -5.11 11.22 -1.07
CA THR A 101 -4.15 12.20 -1.63
C THR A 101 -4.72 13.59 -1.77
N ASP A 102 -6.01 13.71 -2.08
CA ASP A 102 -6.73 14.99 -2.19
C ASP A 102 -6.82 15.72 -0.85
N GLN A 103 -6.89 14.99 0.27
CA GLN A 103 -6.95 15.60 1.60
C GLN A 103 -5.64 16.32 1.97
N VAL A 104 -4.49 15.72 1.63
CA VAL A 104 -3.18 16.37 1.82
C VAL A 104 -3.03 17.56 0.87
N ALA A 105 -3.46 17.42 -0.40
CA ALA A 105 -3.43 18.51 -1.37
C ALA A 105 -4.32 19.69 -0.95
N ASN A 106 -5.52 19.40 -0.42
CA ASN A 106 -6.44 20.43 0.08
C ASN A 106 -5.89 21.15 1.32
N ALA A 107 -5.21 20.44 2.22
CA ALA A 107 -4.59 21.05 3.40
C ALA A 107 -3.41 21.99 3.04
N LEU A 108 -2.90 21.89 1.82
CA LEU A 108 -1.85 22.75 1.29
C LEU A 108 -2.38 23.83 0.33
N ALA A 109 -3.70 23.96 0.15
CA ALA A 109 -4.30 24.85 -0.88
C ALA A 109 -3.82 26.30 -0.78
N ASP A 110 -3.57 26.79 0.42
CA ASP A 110 -3.09 28.15 0.72
C ASP A 110 -1.56 28.25 0.90
N HIS A 111 -0.83 27.15 0.71
CA HIS A 111 0.61 27.10 0.92
C HIS A 111 1.36 27.41 -0.39
N PRO A 112 2.55 28.06 -0.36
CA PRO A 112 3.37 28.31 -1.54
C PRO A 112 3.77 27.04 -2.34
N LEU A 113 3.63 25.85 -1.76
CA LEU A 113 3.78 24.56 -2.44
C LEU A 113 2.51 24.14 -3.21
N ALA A 114 1.45 24.93 -3.21
CA ALA A 114 0.10 24.59 -3.67
C ALA A 114 -0.08 24.47 -5.20
N ASN A 115 0.99 24.37 -5.96
CA ASN A 115 0.87 23.89 -7.34
C ASN A 115 0.55 22.39 -7.29
N ARG A 116 -0.74 22.06 -7.37
CA ARG A 116 -1.40 20.82 -6.91
C ARG A 116 -0.89 19.52 -7.55
N GLU A 117 -0.15 19.57 -8.65
CA GLU A 117 0.32 18.38 -9.38
C GLU A 117 1.67 17.84 -8.89
N GLU A 118 2.39 18.59 -8.04
CA GLU A 118 3.77 18.30 -7.67
C GLU A 118 3.99 18.08 -6.17
N VAL A 119 2.94 17.96 -5.36
CA VAL A 119 3.10 17.77 -3.92
C VAL A 119 2.85 16.31 -3.53
N THR A 120 3.81 15.72 -2.85
CA THR A 120 3.70 14.41 -2.20
C THR A 120 4.21 14.49 -0.77
N LEU A 121 3.99 13.45 0.03
CA LEU A 121 4.65 13.32 1.31
C LEU A 121 6.06 12.74 1.14
N ARG A 122 6.97 13.03 2.08
CA ARG A 122 8.25 12.35 2.17
C ARG A 122 8.03 10.96 2.76
N ALA A 123 8.71 9.95 2.22
CA ALA A 123 8.77 8.63 2.86
C ALA A 123 9.67 8.70 4.11
N TYR A 124 9.23 8.05 5.18
CA TYR A 124 10.01 7.89 6.40
C TYR A 124 9.93 6.44 6.85
N HIS A 125 11.08 5.82 7.05
CA HIS A 125 11.21 4.46 7.57
C HIS A 125 11.20 4.43 9.10
N ASP A 126 11.56 5.56 9.74
CA ASP A 126 11.58 5.77 11.18
C ASP A 126 11.23 7.22 11.49
N LEU A 127 9.96 7.52 11.52
CA LEU A 127 9.45 8.87 11.77
C LEU A 127 9.28 9.10 13.27
N HIS A 128 9.86 10.21 13.73
CA HIS A 128 9.73 10.72 15.10
C HIS A 128 8.97 12.06 15.05
N ASP A 129 7.65 12.00 15.18
CA ASP A 129 6.80 13.19 15.28
C ASP A 129 5.79 12.99 16.41
N GLU A 130 6.13 13.58 17.57
CA GLU A 130 5.32 13.47 18.79
C GLU A 130 3.90 14.00 18.61
N ARG A 131 3.71 15.00 17.73
CA ARG A 131 2.37 15.55 17.45
C ARG A 131 1.51 14.56 16.67
N LEU A 132 2.07 13.88 15.67
CA LEU A 132 1.37 12.82 14.93
C LEU A 132 1.00 11.66 15.87
N VAL A 133 1.92 11.27 16.75
CA VAL A 133 1.69 10.22 17.74
C VAL A 133 0.57 10.63 18.70
N TRP A 134 0.60 11.86 19.21
CA TRP A 134 -0.44 12.39 20.12
C TRP A 134 -1.79 12.49 19.41
N LEU A 135 -1.86 13.11 18.22
CA LEU A 135 -3.10 13.24 17.44
C LEU A 135 -3.73 11.90 17.12
N THR A 136 -2.92 10.92 16.74
CA THR A 136 -3.41 9.57 16.43
C THR A 136 -3.93 8.86 17.67
N ARG A 137 -3.28 9.06 18.83
CA ARG A 137 -3.72 8.48 20.10
C ARG A 137 -5.07 9.06 20.53
N GLU A 138 -5.22 10.40 20.49
CA GLU A 138 -6.47 11.08 20.83
C GLU A 138 -7.60 10.66 19.87
N LEU A 139 -7.32 10.66 18.55
CA LEU A 139 -8.28 10.22 17.54
C LEU A 139 -8.74 8.78 17.79
N ARG A 140 -7.82 7.87 18.12
CA ARG A 140 -8.13 6.48 18.46
C ARG A 140 -9.01 6.37 19.70
N GLY A 141 -8.77 7.19 20.71
CA GLY A 141 -9.56 7.21 21.94
C GLY A 141 -10.99 7.70 21.71
N GLU A 142 -11.15 8.74 20.89
CA GLU A 142 -12.46 9.34 20.61
C GLU A 142 -13.29 8.55 19.59
N VAL A 143 -12.66 7.81 18.71
CA VAL A 143 -13.37 6.98 17.73
C VAL A 143 -14.22 5.94 18.44
N GLY A 144 -15.55 6.10 18.35
CA GLY A 144 -16.56 5.25 19.01
C GLY A 144 -17.00 5.75 20.37
N SER A 145 -16.54 6.91 20.82
CA SER A 145 -17.16 7.64 21.93
C SER A 145 -18.58 8.07 21.55
N THR A 146 -19.51 7.91 22.47
CA THR A 146 -20.90 8.38 22.35
C THR A 146 -21.13 9.70 23.09
N ALA A 147 -20.07 10.30 23.60
CA ALA A 147 -20.15 11.57 24.36
C ALA A 147 -20.63 12.72 23.45
N PRO A 148 -21.40 13.66 24.00
CA PRO A 148 -21.82 14.85 23.26
C PRO A 148 -20.62 15.60 22.66
N GLY A 149 -20.65 15.89 21.36
CA GLY A 149 -19.56 16.60 20.66
C GLY A 149 -18.41 15.71 20.17
N SER A 150 -18.36 14.44 20.53
CA SER A 150 -17.28 13.51 20.15
C SER A 150 -17.06 13.45 18.63
N ARG A 151 -18.12 13.44 17.83
CA ARG A 151 -18.01 13.47 16.38
C ARG A 151 -17.27 14.69 15.85
N ARG A 152 -17.58 15.88 16.40
CA ARG A 152 -16.88 17.13 16.04
C ARG A 152 -15.41 17.09 16.45
N LEU A 153 -15.11 16.51 17.61
CA LEU A 153 -13.73 16.33 18.08
C LEU A 153 -12.96 15.37 17.17
N VAL A 154 -13.56 14.25 16.77
CA VAL A 154 -12.98 13.30 15.82
C VAL A 154 -12.65 13.99 14.48
N ASP A 155 -13.58 14.76 13.92
CA ASP A 155 -13.36 15.48 12.66
C ASP A 155 -12.26 16.55 12.81
N ALA A 156 -12.19 17.26 13.93
CA ALA A 156 -11.14 18.23 14.22
C ALA A 156 -9.76 17.59 14.37
N LEU A 157 -9.67 16.47 15.09
CA LEU A 157 -8.43 15.71 15.26
C LEU A 157 -7.94 15.11 13.93
N ALA A 158 -8.84 14.59 13.12
CA ALA A 158 -8.52 14.10 11.78
C ALA A 158 -7.98 15.22 10.89
N SER A 159 -8.62 16.38 10.89
CA SER A 159 -8.17 17.56 10.15
C SER A 159 -6.81 18.07 10.65
N ALA A 160 -6.59 18.11 11.95
CA ALA A 160 -5.31 18.50 12.54
C ALA A 160 -4.18 17.53 12.19
N LEU A 161 -4.46 16.21 12.15
CA LEU A 161 -3.51 15.20 11.73
C LEU A 161 -3.10 15.37 10.25
N ILE A 162 -4.06 15.62 9.37
CA ILE A 162 -3.81 15.88 7.95
C ILE A 162 -2.99 17.16 7.77
N ALA A 163 -3.35 18.23 8.50
CA ALA A 163 -2.62 19.49 8.47
C ALA A 163 -1.17 19.33 8.95
N GLN A 164 -0.93 18.53 10.01
CA GLN A 164 0.41 18.22 10.52
C GLN A 164 1.22 17.46 9.45
N LEU A 165 0.63 16.43 8.83
CA LEU A 165 1.28 15.69 7.73
C LEU A 165 1.64 16.63 6.58
N ALA A 166 0.70 17.45 6.15
CA ALA A 166 0.89 18.38 5.04
C ALA A 166 1.97 19.42 5.35
N SER A 167 1.92 20.06 6.52
CA SER A 167 2.82 21.17 6.88
C SER A 167 4.26 20.74 7.16
N ARG A 168 4.46 19.52 7.69
CA ARG A 168 5.78 19.08 8.14
C ARG A 168 6.44 18.06 7.21
N HIS A 169 5.63 17.28 6.51
CA HIS A 169 6.11 16.12 5.76
C HIS A 169 5.81 16.19 4.26
N ALA A 170 5.12 17.25 3.78
CA ALA A 170 4.98 17.50 2.37
C ALA A 170 6.30 17.94 1.74
N ARG A 171 6.53 17.47 0.52
CA ARG A 171 7.63 17.91 -0.34
C ARG A 171 7.12 18.13 -1.76
N ARG A 172 7.80 18.95 -2.52
CA ARG A 172 7.64 18.92 -3.98
C ARG A 172 8.06 17.52 -4.46
N SER A 173 7.23 16.89 -5.27
CA SER A 173 7.73 15.80 -6.10
C SER A 173 8.87 16.41 -6.94
N ALA A 174 10.09 15.92 -6.76
CA ALA A 174 11.14 16.30 -7.69
C ALA A 174 10.64 15.96 -9.10
N PRO A 175 10.76 16.87 -10.08
CA PRO A 175 10.52 16.48 -11.46
C PRO A 175 11.44 15.29 -11.70
N PHE A 176 10.84 14.14 -12.05
CA PHE A 176 11.61 12.93 -12.31
C PHE A 176 12.64 13.28 -13.37
N SER A 177 13.91 13.09 -13.06
CA SER A 177 14.96 13.19 -14.09
C SER A 177 14.57 12.24 -15.20
N LYS A 178 14.70 12.67 -16.47
CA LYS A 178 14.30 11.89 -17.65
C LYS A 178 14.93 10.50 -17.72
N ASP A 179 15.89 10.20 -16.83
CA ASP A 179 16.68 8.97 -16.80
C ASP A 179 16.36 7.98 -15.65
N GLU A 180 15.55 8.34 -14.63
CA GLU A 180 15.34 7.54 -13.42
C GLU A 180 13.92 6.99 -13.26
N GLY A 181 13.59 5.93 -14.00
CA GLY A 181 12.38 5.16 -13.77
C GLY A 181 11.08 5.80 -14.35
N LEU A 182 9.98 5.08 -14.19
CA LEU A 182 8.64 5.58 -14.52
C LEU A 182 8.11 6.48 -13.39
N SER A 183 7.32 7.48 -13.75
CA SER A 183 6.60 8.27 -12.75
C SER A 183 5.62 7.38 -11.97
N VAL A 184 5.37 7.72 -10.72
CA VAL A 184 4.41 7.01 -9.86
C VAL A 184 3.04 6.90 -10.53
N LEU A 185 2.59 7.95 -11.22
CA LEU A 185 1.34 7.95 -11.97
C LEU A 185 1.37 6.99 -13.16
N ALA A 186 2.50 6.90 -13.87
CA ALA A 186 2.64 5.94 -14.96
C ALA A 186 2.66 4.50 -14.46
N VAL A 187 3.33 4.21 -13.33
CA VAL A 187 3.27 2.90 -12.67
C VAL A 187 1.85 2.57 -12.25
N ALA A 188 1.10 3.52 -11.67
CA ALA A 188 -0.28 3.32 -11.27
C ALA A 188 -1.19 3.01 -12.49
N ARG A 189 -1.07 3.77 -13.59
CA ARG A 189 -1.82 3.49 -14.83
C ARG A 189 -1.51 2.10 -15.40
N VAL A 190 -0.24 1.69 -15.36
CA VAL A 190 0.18 0.34 -15.78
C VAL A 190 -0.42 -0.71 -14.85
N HIS A 191 -0.39 -0.49 -13.54
CA HIS A 191 -0.99 -1.40 -12.56
C HIS A 191 -2.49 -1.59 -12.83
N ASP A 192 -3.26 -0.49 -12.99
CA ASP A 192 -4.70 -0.54 -13.25
C ASP A 192 -5.01 -1.27 -14.57
N PHE A 193 -4.20 -1.04 -15.59
CA PHE A 193 -4.31 -1.73 -16.87
C PHE A 193 -4.09 -3.23 -16.73
N LEU A 194 -3.06 -3.65 -15.96
CA LEU A 194 -2.75 -5.05 -15.69
C LEU A 194 -3.85 -5.73 -14.86
N MET A 195 -4.32 -5.05 -13.80
CA MET A 195 -5.39 -5.55 -12.94
C MET A 195 -6.69 -5.81 -13.69
N ALA A 196 -7.04 -4.91 -14.62
CA ALA A 196 -8.22 -5.08 -15.46
C ALA A 196 -8.10 -6.26 -16.47
N ARG A 197 -6.88 -6.81 -16.68
CA ARG A 197 -6.58 -7.78 -17.74
C ARG A 197 -5.73 -8.95 -17.27
N LEU A 198 -5.77 -9.32 -16.00
CA LEU A 198 -4.90 -10.36 -15.40
C LEU A 198 -4.93 -11.70 -16.16
N GLY A 199 -6.10 -12.13 -16.64
CA GLY A 199 -6.28 -13.38 -17.36
C GLY A 199 -5.92 -13.32 -18.85
N GLN A 200 -5.62 -12.14 -19.39
CA GLN A 200 -5.38 -11.96 -20.82
C GLN A 200 -3.91 -12.15 -21.18
N GLY A 201 -3.66 -12.59 -22.42
CA GLY A 201 -2.33 -12.58 -23.03
C GLY A 201 -1.92 -11.14 -23.35
N LEU A 202 -1.07 -10.55 -22.52
CA LEU A 202 -0.59 -9.19 -22.70
C LEU A 202 0.77 -9.18 -23.40
N SER A 203 0.96 -8.29 -24.37
CA SER A 203 2.29 -8.02 -24.93
C SER A 203 3.00 -6.89 -24.15
N LEU A 204 4.33 -6.94 -24.12
CA LEU A 204 5.11 -5.86 -23.53
C LEU A 204 4.84 -4.52 -24.21
N SER A 205 4.57 -4.54 -25.52
CA SER A 205 4.23 -3.34 -26.28
C SER A 205 2.91 -2.72 -25.84
N ALA A 206 1.88 -3.54 -25.55
CA ALA A 206 0.60 -3.06 -25.05
C ALA A 206 0.73 -2.41 -23.66
N ILE A 207 1.56 -2.99 -22.81
CA ILE A 207 1.83 -2.44 -21.47
C ILE A 207 2.64 -1.13 -21.58
N ALA A 208 3.65 -1.10 -22.43
CA ALA A 208 4.50 0.07 -22.66
C ALA A 208 3.74 1.27 -23.24
N ALA A 209 2.74 1.02 -24.08
CA ALA A 209 1.88 2.07 -24.65
C ALA A 209 1.12 2.86 -23.57
N ILE A 210 0.77 2.24 -22.44
CA ILE A 210 0.12 2.92 -21.30
C ILE A 210 1.02 4.01 -20.68
N ALA A 211 2.33 3.78 -20.75
CA ALA A 211 3.35 4.73 -20.26
C ALA A 211 3.90 5.64 -21.38
N GLU A 212 3.36 5.53 -22.61
CA GLU A 212 3.80 6.31 -23.79
C GLU A 212 5.29 6.10 -24.10
N LEU A 213 5.81 4.88 -23.89
CA LEU A 213 7.21 4.50 -24.08
C LEU A 213 7.35 3.34 -25.07
N SER A 214 8.53 3.23 -25.69
CA SER A 214 8.91 2.01 -26.37
C SER A 214 9.07 0.85 -25.39
N PRO A 215 8.85 -0.43 -25.82
CA PRO A 215 8.96 -1.58 -24.92
C PRO A 215 10.29 -1.67 -24.18
N TYR A 216 11.41 -1.33 -24.83
CA TYR A 216 12.73 -1.35 -24.25
C TYR A 216 12.89 -0.29 -23.14
N HIS A 217 12.52 0.94 -23.43
CA HIS A 217 12.58 2.05 -22.44
C HIS A 217 11.62 1.82 -21.29
N PHE A 218 10.42 1.30 -21.59
CA PHE A 218 9.45 0.93 -20.57
C PHE A 218 10.00 -0.12 -19.61
N ALA A 219 10.50 -1.26 -20.12
CA ALA A 219 10.99 -2.36 -19.26
C ALA A 219 12.11 -1.89 -18.32
N ARG A 220 13.05 -1.08 -18.83
CA ARG A 220 14.15 -0.52 -18.04
C ARG A 220 13.63 0.43 -16.95
N ARG A 221 12.78 1.40 -17.33
CA ARG A 221 12.25 2.41 -16.41
C ARG A 221 11.25 1.81 -15.42
N PHE A 222 10.45 0.85 -15.85
CA PHE A 222 9.52 0.14 -14.99
C PHE A 222 10.28 -0.64 -13.91
N ARG A 223 11.36 -1.34 -14.30
CA ARG A 223 12.22 -2.04 -13.33
C ARG A 223 12.92 -1.09 -12.37
N ALA A 224 13.39 0.05 -12.83
CA ALA A 224 13.99 1.07 -11.97
C ALA A 224 12.97 1.65 -10.97
N ALA A 225 11.70 1.79 -11.37
CA ALA A 225 10.64 2.33 -10.52
C ALA A 225 10.04 1.31 -9.54
N THR A 226 9.98 0.02 -9.91
CA THR A 226 9.25 -1.02 -9.16
C THR A 226 10.16 -2.11 -8.59
N GLY A 227 11.46 -2.10 -8.93
CA GLY A 227 12.39 -3.17 -8.59
C GLY A 227 12.21 -4.46 -9.40
N MET A 228 11.14 -4.60 -10.19
CA MET A 228 10.74 -5.81 -10.90
C MET A 228 10.58 -5.59 -12.40
N SER A 229 10.82 -6.64 -13.20
CA SER A 229 10.43 -6.57 -14.60
C SER A 229 8.89 -6.55 -14.74
N PRO A 230 8.33 -6.01 -15.85
CA PRO A 230 6.88 -5.97 -16.07
C PRO A 230 6.22 -7.36 -15.97
N TRP A 231 6.91 -8.41 -16.41
CA TRP A 231 6.42 -9.79 -16.33
C TRP A 231 6.44 -10.35 -14.90
N GLN A 232 7.49 -10.09 -14.12
CA GLN A 232 7.53 -10.48 -12.72
C GLN A 232 6.41 -9.78 -11.94
N TYR A 233 6.20 -8.52 -12.23
CA TYR A 233 5.13 -7.72 -11.64
C TYR A 233 3.73 -8.27 -11.98
N LEU A 234 3.46 -8.60 -13.26
CA LEU A 234 2.21 -9.23 -13.68
C LEU A 234 1.98 -10.60 -12.99
N VAL A 235 3.01 -11.44 -12.92
CA VAL A 235 2.93 -12.74 -12.23
C VAL A 235 2.61 -12.54 -10.75
N GLN A 236 3.21 -11.55 -10.10
CA GLN A 236 2.91 -11.24 -8.71
C GLN A 236 1.45 -10.82 -8.51
N LEU A 237 0.92 -9.92 -9.35
CA LEU A 237 -0.49 -9.52 -9.31
C LEU A 237 -1.44 -10.73 -9.50
N ARG A 238 -1.11 -11.61 -10.44
CA ARG A 238 -1.86 -12.86 -10.66
C ARG A 238 -1.85 -13.76 -9.43
N LEU A 239 -0.71 -13.89 -8.76
CA LEU A 239 -0.58 -14.72 -7.55
C LEU A 239 -1.35 -14.13 -6.37
N GLU A 240 -1.29 -12.82 -6.15
CA GLU A 240 -2.07 -12.15 -5.09
C GLU A 240 -3.59 -12.32 -5.33
N ARG A 241 -4.03 -12.10 -6.57
CA ARG A 241 -5.43 -12.37 -6.94
C ARG A 241 -5.79 -13.85 -6.81
N GLY A 242 -4.84 -14.73 -7.16
CA GLY A 242 -4.98 -16.18 -6.99
C GLY A 242 -5.17 -16.59 -5.55
N ARG A 243 -4.44 -15.99 -4.63
CA ARG A 243 -4.60 -16.20 -3.19
C ARG A 243 -6.01 -15.81 -2.72
N GLU A 244 -6.52 -14.66 -3.14
CA GLU A 244 -7.89 -14.25 -2.82
C GLU A 244 -8.94 -15.25 -3.33
N LEU A 245 -8.78 -15.71 -4.58
CA LEU A 245 -9.70 -16.69 -5.18
C LEU A 245 -9.62 -18.05 -4.47
N VAL A 246 -8.42 -18.53 -4.13
CA VAL A 246 -8.21 -19.77 -3.40
C VAL A 246 -8.89 -19.75 -2.03
N LEU A 247 -8.86 -18.62 -1.32
CA LEU A 247 -9.43 -18.48 0.03
C LEU A 247 -10.93 -18.21 0.02
N ASN A 248 -11.46 -17.55 -1.02
CA ASN A 248 -12.83 -17.04 -1.00
C ASN A 248 -13.77 -17.71 -2.02
N ARG A 249 -13.24 -18.46 -3.01
CA ARG A 249 -14.02 -19.07 -4.08
C ARG A 249 -13.86 -20.58 -4.09
N HIS A 250 -14.54 -21.23 -3.14
CA HIS A 250 -14.54 -22.69 -3.00
C HIS A 250 -15.28 -23.41 -4.14
N ASP A 251 -16.09 -22.69 -4.88
CA ASP A 251 -16.81 -23.13 -6.08
C ASP A 251 -15.87 -23.32 -7.31
N LEU A 252 -14.69 -22.69 -7.32
CA LEU A 252 -13.73 -22.81 -8.39
C LEU A 252 -12.65 -23.87 -8.09
N THR A 253 -12.32 -24.70 -9.07
CA THR A 253 -11.15 -25.59 -8.98
C THR A 253 -9.86 -24.78 -9.08
N ILE A 254 -8.74 -25.33 -8.60
CA ILE A 254 -7.42 -24.69 -8.74
C ILE A 254 -7.05 -24.52 -10.24
N ALA A 255 -7.48 -25.44 -11.11
CA ALA A 255 -7.27 -25.34 -12.54
C ALA A 255 -8.03 -24.15 -13.16
N GLN A 256 -9.30 -23.97 -12.78
CA GLN A 256 -10.11 -22.82 -13.23
C GLN A 256 -9.54 -21.48 -12.74
N ILE A 257 -9.04 -21.45 -11.49
CA ILE A 257 -8.36 -20.25 -10.97
C ILE A 257 -7.10 -19.94 -11.79
N ALA A 258 -6.27 -20.94 -12.09
CA ALA A 258 -5.06 -20.78 -12.89
C ALA A 258 -5.39 -20.25 -14.30
N GLU A 259 -6.38 -20.81 -14.96
CA GLU A 259 -6.87 -20.39 -16.27
C GLU A 259 -7.40 -18.94 -16.24
N THR A 260 -8.27 -18.61 -15.27
CA THR A 260 -8.83 -17.25 -15.08
C THR A 260 -7.74 -16.20 -14.91
N LEU A 261 -6.61 -16.57 -14.32
CA LEU A 261 -5.48 -15.69 -14.08
C LEU A 261 -4.43 -15.70 -15.21
N GLY A 262 -4.66 -16.48 -16.27
CA GLY A 262 -3.77 -16.53 -17.43
C GLY A 262 -2.46 -17.27 -17.18
N PHE A 263 -2.43 -18.26 -16.28
CA PHE A 263 -1.35 -19.25 -16.19
C PHE A 263 -1.52 -20.32 -17.27
N ALA A 264 -0.40 -20.84 -17.74
CA ALA A 264 -0.41 -21.89 -18.79
C ALA A 264 -1.16 -23.15 -18.32
N ASP A 265 -1.00 -23.52 -17.05
CA ASP A 265 -1.65 -24.68 -16.43
C ASP A 265 -1.67 -24.55 -14.88
N ALA A 266 -2.42 -25.45 -14.23
CA ALA A 266 -2.53 -25.51 -12.79
C ALA A 266 -1.20 -25.87 -12.09
N ALA A 267 -0.31 -26.61 -12.74
CA ALA A 267 0.99 -26.98 -12.18
C ALA A 267 1.94 -25.79 -12.14
N HIS A 268 1.94 -24.98 -13.21
CA HIS A 268 2.69 -23.71 -13.26
C HIS A 268 2.20 -22.74 -12.17
N PHE A 269 0.88 -22.54 -12.07
CA PHE A 269 0.29 -21.74 -10.99
C PHE A 269 0.68 -22.29 -9.62
N GLY A 270 0.54 -23.59 -9.39
CA GLY A 270 0.84 -24.23 -8.11
C GLY A 270 2.28 -24.05 -7.66
N ARG A 271 3.26 -24.21 -8.59
CA ARG A 271 4.68 -23.98 -8.30
C ARG A 271 4.96 -22.52 -7.95
N ALA A 272 4.47 -21.58 -8.76
CA ALA A 272 4.66 -20.15 -8.54
C ALA A 272 3.99 -19.69 -7.22
N PHE A 273 2.79 -20.21 -6.94
CA PHE A 273 2.04 -19.93 -5.71
C PHE A 273 2.78 -20.46 -4.47
N ALA A 274 3.25 -21.70 -4.49
CA ALA A 274 3.99 -22.29 -3.38
C ALA A 274 5.33 -21.56 -3.12
N ALA A 275 6.03 -21.17 -4.18
CA ALA A 275 7.24 -20.37 -4.07
C ALA A 275 6.99 -19.00 -3.43
N ARG A 276 5.82 -18.38 -3.69
CA ARG A 276 5.47 -17.06 -3.17
C ARG A 276 4.88 -17.08 -1.76
N PHE A 277 4.05 -18.09 -1.42
CA PHE A 277 3.27 -18.14 -0.19
C PHE A 277 3.65 -19.29 0.76
N GLY A 278 4.70 -20.04 0.45
CA GLY A 278 5.21 -21.13 1.30
C GLY A 278 4.34 -22.38 1.35
N SER A 279 3.17 -22.41 0.68
CA SER A 279 2.28 -23.57 0.64
C SER A 279 1.54 -23.67 -0.68
N ALA A 280 1.20 -24.90 -1.10
CA ALA A 280 0.43 -25.12 -2.31
C ALA A 280 -1.01 -24.58 -2.17
N PRO A 281 -1.65 -24.13 -3.29
CA PRO A 281 -3.00 -23.55 -3.25
C PRO A 281 -4.03 -24.47 -2.60
N GLY A 282 -3.98 -25.77 -2.91
CA GLY A 282 -4.89 -26.77 -2.30
C GLY A 282 -4.68 -27.01 -0.81
N GLN A 283 -3.47 -26.78 -0.30
CA GLN A 283 -3.19 -26.83 1.14
C GLN A 283 -3.70 -25.58 1.85
N MET A 284 -3.51 -24.42 1.22
CA MET A 284 -3.98 -23.13 1.76
C MET A 284 -5.52 -23.06 1.85
N ARG A 285 -6.23 -23.67 0.89
CA ARG A 285 -7.70 -23.75 0.88
C ARG A 285 -8.27 -24.58 2.02
N ARG A 286 -7.52 -25.59 2.50
CA ARG A 286 -7.98 -26.52 3.57
C ARG A 286 -7.73 -26.01 4.99
N LYS A 287 -6.96 -24.94 5.14
CA LYS A 287 -6.72 -24.26 6.43
C LYS A 287 -7.79 -23.20 6.68
#